data_23804cea39b803f37a8735210ecf5077
#
_entry.id   23804cea39b803f37a8735210ecf5077
#
_cell.length_a   1.000
_cell.length_b   1.000
_cell.length_c   1.000
_cell.angle_alpha   90.00
_cell.angle_beta   90.00
_cell.angle_gamma   90.00
#
_symmetry.space_group_name_H-M   'P 1'
#
loop_
_entity.id
_entity.type
_entity.pdbx_description
1 polymer ?
#
loop_
_entity_poly.entity_id
_entity_poly.type
_entity_poly.pdbx_seq_one_letter_code
_entity_poly.pdbx_strand_id
1 'polypeptide(L)'
;MNLDSTRRGPTALSSSVMATDLTAPAPGPGIGGSVGLAILRVGTGAAALQAGLIKALDFSTTVGFMADAGWRLPGLAAFMVTAAETLGGLCLLLGALTPLAACAVLSAMVCAWAVNVSAAAFWSEPFNLPFLIGVGAAALLFTGAGRFSLDAGPLARITWSMPVRLGLVGLAVIAAVVTWVALYGVNPIHLTTPSS
;
A
#
# COMPACT_ATOMS: atom_id res chain seq x y z
N MET A 1 -6.34 47.39 -69.21
CA MET A 1 -5.61 46.12 -68.91
C MET A 1 -5.27 46.14 -67.44
N ASN A 2 -6.17 45.64 -66.65
CA ASN A 2 -6.20 45.77 -65.18
C ASN A 2 -5.84 44.43 -64.56
N LEU A 3 -4.65 44.34 -63.96
CA LEU A 3 -4.18 43.14 -63.25
C LEU A 3 -4.34 43.39 -61.77
N ASP A 4 -5.47 42.97 -61.25
CA ASP A 4 -5.76 42.94 -59.85
C ASP A 4 -5.15 41.65 -59.21
N SER A 5 -4.00 41.88 -58.52
CA SER A 5 -3.31 40.80 -57.78
C SER A 5 -3.88 40.70 -56.38
N THR A 6 -4.86 39.82 -56.18
CA THR A 6 -5.38 39.45 -54.88
C THR A 6 -4.29 38.74 -54.06
N ARG A 7 -3.63 39.46 -53.17
CA ARG A 7 -2.83 38.94 -52.08
C ARG A 7 -3.74 38.15 -51.12
N ARG A 8 -3.71 36.83 -51.17
CA ARG A 8 -4.20 36.00 -50.08
C ARG A 8 -3.20 36.09 -48.95
N GLY A 9 -3.59 36.77 -47.89
CA GLY A 9 -2.86 36.79 -46.65
C GLY A 9 -2.76 35.37 -46.02
N PRO A 10 -1.72 35.10 -45.23
CA PRO A 10 -1.57 33.82 -44.58
C PRO A 10 -2.73 33.63 -43.59
N THR A 11 -3.46 32.53 -43.77
CA THR A 11 -4.50 32.08 -42.87
C THR A 11 -3.90 31.96 -41.48
N ALA A 12 -4.36 32.79 -40.56
CA ALA A 12 -4.04 32.68 -39.15
C ALA A 12 -4.55 31.30 -38.69
N LEU A 13 -3.63 30.34 -38.60
CA LEU A 13 -3.89 29.08 -37.91
C LEU A 13 -4.29 29.42 -36.50
N SER A 14 -5.52 29.12 -36.19
CA SER A 14 -6.17 29.32 -34.90
C SER A 14 -5.30 28.83 -33.77
N SER A 15 -4.76 29.75 -32.99
CA SER A 15 -4.02 29.49 -31.73
C SER A 15 -4.94 28.98 -30.59
N SER A 16 -6.15 28.52 -30.93
CA SER A 16 -7.15 28.05 -29.97
C SER A 16 -7.04 26.54 -29.61
N VAL A 17 -6.03 25.81 -30.16
CA VAL A 17 -5.92 24.36 -29.93
C VAL A 17 -4.97 24.01 -28.77
N MET A 18 -4.35 24.95 -28.09
CA MET A 18 -3.32 24.66 -27.09
C MET A 18 -3.51 25.34 -25.74
N ALA A 19 -4.74 25.66 -25.36
CA ALA A 19 -5.08 25.89 -23.98
C ALA A 19 -5.61 24.54 -23.43
N THR A 20 -4.70 23.61 -23.15
CA THR A 20 -5.03 22.45 -22.31
C THR A 20 -5.49 23.03 -20.99
N ASP A 21 -6.76 22.90 -20.68
CA ASP A 21 -7.36 23.33 -19.43
C ASP A 21 -6.68 22.56 -18.28
N LEU A 22 -5.65 23.17 -17.69
CA LEU A 22 -4.87 22.60 -16.56
C LEU A 22 -5.72 22.44 -15.30
N THR A 23 -6.97 22.90 -15.33
CA THR A 23 -7.93 22.76 -14.21
C THR A 23 -8.86 21.57 -14.37
N ALA A 24 -8.87 20.91 -15.55
CA ALA A 24 -9.66 19.71 -15.73
C ALA A 24 -9.09 18.57 -14.87
N PRO A 25 -9.91 17.88 -14.06
CA PRO A 25 -9.46 16.70 -13.32
C PRO A 25 -8.86 15.70 -14.31
N ALA A 26 -7.67 15.19 -14.00
CA ALA A 26 -7.04 14.16 -14.82
C ALA A 26 -8.02 13.00 -15.05
N PRO A 27 -8.20 12.53 -16.29
CA PRO A 27 -9.09 11.40 -16.55
C PRO A 27 -8.64 10.21 -15.69
N GLY A 28 -9.58 9.58 -15.01
CA GLY A 28 -9.32 8.40 -14.19
C GLY A 28 -8.67 7.28 -15.03
N PRO A 29 -8.04 6.28 -14.41
CA PRO A 29 -7.33 5.23 -15.13
C PRO A 29 -8.28 4.56 -16.12
N GLY A 30 -7.83 4.40 -17.38
CA GLY A 30 -8.54 3.64 -18.40
C GLY A 30 -8.80 2.20 -17.96
N ILE A 31 -9.51 1.41 -18.78
CA ILE A 31 -9.86 0.03 -18.45
C ILE A 31 -8.61 -0.79 -18.08
N GLY A 32 -7.53 -0.69 -18.85
CA GLY A 32 -6.28 -1.40 -18.58
C GLY A 32 -5.67 -1.04 -17.22
N GLY A 33 -5.64 0.24 -16.86
CA GLY A 33 -5.18 0.69 -15.54
C GLY A 33 -6.07 0.17 -14.40
N SER A 34 -7.39 0.11 -14.62
CA SER A 34 -8.33 -0.42 -13.63
C SER A 34 -8.17 -1.93 -13.42
N VAL A 35 -7.87 -2.68 -14.49
CA VAL A 35 -7.55 -4.12 -14.40
C VAL A 35 -6.24 -4.33 -13.68
N GLY A 36 -5.20 -3.56 -14.00
CA GLY A 36 -3.91 -3.63 -13.30
C GLY A 36 -4.03 -3.38 -11.80
N LEU A 37 -4.82 -2.38 -11.40
CA LEU A 37 -5.13 -2.11 -9.98
C LEU A 37 -5.92 -3.26 -9.33
N ALA A 38 -6.85 -3.88 -10.03
CA ALA A 38 -7.58 -5.04 -9.51
C ALA A 38 -6.63 -6.23 -9.28
N ILE A 39 -5.71 -6.50 -10.20
CA ILE A 39 -4.71 -7.57 -10.06
C ILE A 39 -3.79 -7.28 -8.87
N LEU A 40 -3.23 -6.08 -8.77
CA LEU A 40 -2.38 -5.67 -7.66
C LEU A 40 -3.10 -5.83 -6.31
N ARG A 41 -4.34 -5.38 -6.24
CA ARG A 41 -5.17 -5.45 -5.03
C ARG A 41 -5.48 -6.88 -4.64
N VAL A 42 -5.90 -7.72 -5.59
CA VAL A 42 -6.21 -9.13 -5.34
C VAL A 42 -4.95 -9.87 -4.90
N GLY A 43 -3.81 -9.67 -5.57
CA GLY A 43 -2.55 -10.30 -5.20
C GLY A 43 -2.07 -9.89 -3.80
N THR A 44 -2.02 -8.59 -3.53
CA THR A 44 -1.60 -8.07 -2.21
C THR A 44 -2.59 -8.50 -1.11
N GLY A 45 -3.90 -8.39 -1.37
CA GLY A 45 -4.94 -8.75 -0.41
C GLY A 45 -4.98 -10.25 -0.12
N ALA A 46 -4.83 -11.10 -1.14
CA ALA A 46 -4.79 -12.55 -0.97
C ALA A 46 -3.56 -12.99 -0.17
N ALA A 47 -2.38 -12.44 -0.47
CA ALA A 47 -1.16 -12.76 0.27
C ALA A 47 -1.26 -12.34 1.75
N ALA A 48 -1.76 -11.14 2.03
CA ALA A 48 -1.97 -10.67 3.39
C ALA A 48 -3.02 -11.53 4.12
N LEU A 49 -4.16 -11.81 3.49
CA LEU A 49 -5.23 -12.63 4.06
C LEU A 49 -4.75 -14.05 4.37
N GLN A 50 -4.01 -14.67 3.45
CA GLN A 50 -3.42 -16.00 3.67
C GLN A 50 -2.51 -16.00 4.89
N ALA A 51 -1.61 -15.01 5.00
CA ALA A 51 -0.71 -14.89 6.14
C ALA A 51 -1.46 -14.70 7.46
N GLY A 52 -2.51 -13.88 7.46
CA GLY A 52 -3.37 -13.66 8.62
C GLY A 52 -4.18 -14.90 9.01
N LEU A 53 -4.76 -15.62 8.04
CA LEU A 53 -5.53 -16.83 8.30
C LEU A 53 -4.66 -17.96 8.88
N ILE A 54 -3.44 -18.17 8.37
CA ILE A 54 -2.51 -19.15 8.94
C ILE A 54 -2.26 -18.85 10.42
N LYS A 55 -2.03 -17.57 10.76
CA LYS A 55 -1.83 -17.12 12.15
C LYS A 55 -3.10 -17.25 13.00
N ALA A 56 -4.27 -17.01 12.42
CA ALA A 56 -5.55 -17.13 13.13
C ALA A 56 -5.92 -18.57 13.43
N LEU A 57 -5.65 -19.50 12.50
CA LEU A 57 -5.98 -20.92 12.63
C LEU A 57 -5.08 -21.64 13.65
N ASP A 58 -3.84 -21.21 13.78
CA ASP A 58 -2.91 -21.68 14.81
C ASP A 58 -2.34 -20.49 15.59
N PHE A 59 -3.24 -19.89 16.36
CA PHE A 59 -2.91 -18.68 17.13
C PHE A 59 -1.91 -18.97 18.25
N SER A 60 -1.94 -20.17 18.83
CA SER A 60 -1.00 -20.57 19.89
C SER A 60 0.44 -20.61 19.38
N THR A 61 0.67 -21.19 18.22
CA THR A 61 1.99 -21.20 17.56
C THR A 61 2.43 -19.78 17.21
N THR A 62 1.50 -18.90 16.76
CA THR A 62 1.81 -17.49 16.48
C THR A 62 2.26 -16.75 17.76
N VAL A 63 1.59 -16.99 18.89
CA VAL A 63 1.99 -16.42 20.20
C VAL A 63 3.36 -16.94 20.61
N GLY A 64 3.61 -18.27 20.46
CA GLY A 64 4.92 -18.86 20.73
C GLY A 64 6.04 -18.22 19.92
N PHE A 65 5.83 -18.07 18.60
CA PHE A 65 6.78 -17.38 17.72
C PHE A 65 7.09 -15.94 18.19
N MET A 66 6.07 -15.18 18.60
CA MET A 66 6.27 -13.83 19.13
C MET A 66 7.04 -13.84 20.45
N ALA A 67 6.80 -14.84 21.33
CA ALA A 67 7.53 -15.00 22.58
C ALA A 67 9.01 -15.33 22.33
N ASP A 68 9.30 -16.27 21.44
CA ASP A 68 10.65 -16.69 21.06
C ASP A 68 11.43 -15.54 20.38
N ALA A 69 10.73 -14.70 19.61
CA ALA A 69 11.29 -13.49 19.01
C ALA A 69 11.52 -12.35 20.02
N GLY A 70 11.20 -12.54 21.33
CA GLY A 70 11.47 -11.58 22.39
C GLY A 70 10.44 -10.45 22.53
N TRP A 71 9.23 -10.61 22.01
CA TRP A 71 8.15 -9.64 22.18
C TRP A 71 7.68 -9.60 23.63
N ARG A 72 7.56 -8.40 24.22
CA ARG A 72 7.14 -8.24 25.63
C ARG A 72 5.73 -8.71 25.93
N LEU A 73 4.82 -8.52 24.97
CA LEU A 73 3.41 -8.93 25.05
C LEU A 73 3.07 -9.80 23.83
N PRO A 74 3.53 -11.06 23.80
CA PRO A 74 3.46 -11.88 22.59
C PRO A 74 2.02 -12.13 22.12
N GLY A 75 1.06 -12.31 23.04
CA GLY A 75 -0.35 -12.48 22.69
C GLY A 75 -0.96 -11.23 22.04
N LEU A 76 -0.60 -10.03 22.51
CA LEU A 76 -1.06 -8.78 21.91
C LEU A 76 -0.42 -8.56 20.54
N ALA A 77 0.88 -8.81 20.41
CA ALA A 77 1.58 -8.70 19.13
C ALA A 77 1.01 -9.66 18.09
N ALA A 78 0.78 -10.92 18.47
CA ALA A 78 0.15 -11.94 17.64
C ALA A 78 -1.26 -11.51 17.20
N PHE A 79 -2.07 -10.99 18.12
CA PHE A 79 -3.42 -10.51 17.80
C PHE A 79 -3.38 -9.33 16.82
N MET A 80 -2.53 -8.34 17.05
CA MET A 80 -2.43 -7.15 16.20
C MET A 80 -2.03 -7.51 14.75
N VAL A 81 -1.01 -8.33 14.58
CA VAL A 81 -0.55 -8.74 13.24
C VAL A 81 -1.61 -9.59 12.55
N THR A 82 -2.19 -10.57 13.25
CA THR A 82 -3.24 -11.45 12.71
C THR A 82 -4.46 -10.64 12.27
N ALA A 83 -4.92 -9.71 13.10
CA ALA A 83 -6.06 -8.85 12.78
C ALA A 83 -5.75 -7.93 11.58
N ALA A 84 -4.59 -7.28 11.56
CA ALA A 84 -4.20 -6.39 10.46
C ALA A 84 -4.09 -7.13 9.13
N GLU A 85 -3.50 -8.32 9.11
CA GLU A 85 -3.35 -9.14 7.91
C GLU A 85 -4.69 -9.74 7.45
N THR A 86 -5.50 -10.27 8.37
CA THR A 86 -6.78 -10.92 8.03
C THR A 86 -7.81 -9.88 7.58
N LEU A 87 -8.09 -8.88 8.41
CA LEU A 87 -9.11 -7.87 8.10
C LEU A 87 -8.64 -6.94 6.98
N GLY A 88 -7.38 -6.50 7.04
CA GLY A 88 -6.78 -5.68 6.00
C GLY A 88 -6.72 -6.40 4.66
N GLY A 89 -6.27 -7.66 4.65
CA GLY A 89 -6.24 -8.50 3.45
C GLY A 89 -7.63 -8.73 2.84
N LEU A 90 -8.63 -9.03 3.67
CA LEU A 90 -10.01 -9.19 3.22
C LEU A 90 -10.58 -7.89 2.63
N CYS A 91 -10.37 -6.76 3.31
CA CYS A 91 -10.80 -5.46 2.81
C CYS A 91 -10.11 -5.09 1.50
N LEU A 92 -8.81 -5.40 1.34
CA LEU A 92 -8.09 -5.21 0.08
C LEU A 92 -8.68 -6.10 -1.02
N LEU A 93 -8.95 -7.38 -0.77
CA LEU A 93 -9.58 -8.27 -1.75
C LEU A 93 -10.91 -7.71 -2.26
N LEU A 94 -11.75 -7.26 -1.37
CA LEU A 94 -13.06 -6.67 -1.71
C LEU A 94 -12.95 -5.26 -2.30
N GLY A 95 -11.83 -4.58 -2.08
CA GLY A 95 -11.64 -3.17 -2.39
C GLY A 95 -12.56 -2.29 -1.54
N ALA A 96 -12.64 -2.59 -0.27
CA ALA A 96 -13.41 -1.85 0.72
C ALA A 96 -12.47 -1.05 1.63
N LEU A 97 -12.73 0.25 1.78
CA LEU A 97 -11.91 1.14 2.60
C LEU A 97 -10.41 0.98 2.29
N THR A 98 -10.07 0.84 1.00
CA THR A 98 -8.75 0.44 0.54
C THR A 98 -7.60 1.22 1.17
N PRO A 99 -7.63 2.55 1.34
CA PRO A 99 -6.54 3.26 1.99
C PRO A 99 -6.32 2.87 3.46
N LEU A 100 -7.40 2.62 4.22
CA LEU A 100 -7.29 2.16 5.62
C LEU A 100 -6.78 0.73 5.70
N ALA A 101 -7.30 -0.15 4.86
CA ALA A 101 -6.87 -1.54 4.78
C ALA A 101 -5.39 -1.63 4.38
N ALA A 102 -4.99 -0.84 3.39
CA ALA A 102 -3.60 -0.73 2.97
C ALA A 102 -2.68 -0.18 4.07
N CYS A 103 -3.14 0.81 4.85
CA CYS A 103 -2.43 1.33 6.01
C CYS A 103 -2.19 0.24 7.07
N ALA A 104 -3.21 -0.55 7.41
CA ALA A 104 -3.09 -1.63 8.38
C ALA A 104 -2.12 -2.73 7.91
N VAL A 105 -2.26 -3.18 6.66
CA VAL A 105 -1.36 -4.18 6.07
C VAL A 105 0.07 -3.63 5.99
N LEU A 106 0.26 -2.39 5.55
CA LEU A 106 1.59 -1.75 5.46
C LEU A 106 2.27 -1.71 6.83
N SER A 107 1.54 -1.30 7.89
CA SER A 107 2.07 -1.28 9.25
C SER A 107 2.55 -2.66 9.71
N ALA A 108 1.72 -3.70 9.50
CA ALA A 108 2.08 -5.08 9.81
C ALA A 108 3.30 -5.55 9.02
N MET A 109 3.37 -5.22 7.72
CA MET A 109 4.48 -5.62 6.85
C MET A 109 5.78 -4.90 7.19
N VAL A 110 5.74 -3.64 7.59
CA VAL A 110 6.94 -2.92 8.08
C VAL A 110 7.48 -3.60 9.34
N CYS A 111 6.62 -3.97 10.29
CA CYS A 111 7.03 -4.73 11.47
C CYS A 111 7.61 -6.11 11.10
N ALA A 112 6.92 -6.85 10.23
CA ALA A 112 7.34 -8.19 9.83
C ALA A 112 8.66 -8.15 9.04
N TRP A 113 8.81 -7.20 8.13
CA TRP A 113 10.05 -6.98 7.39
C TRP A 113 11.22 -6.75 8.34
N ALA A 114 11.03 -5.88 9.29
CA ALA A 114 12.07 -5.50 10.21
C ALA A 114 12.49 -6.66 11.16
N VAL A 115 11.55 -7.52 11.58
CA VAL A 115 11.86 -8.73 12.37
C VAL A 115 12.61 -9.76 11.52
N ASN A 116 12.26 -9.89 10.23
CA ASN A 116 12.88 -10.87 9.33
C ASN A 116 14.22 -10.40 8.74
N VAL A 117 14.50 -9.11 8.76
CA VAL A 117 15.78 -8.56 8.30
C VAL A 117 16.81 -8.66 9.42
N SER A 118 17.41 -9.85 9.57
CA SER A 118 18.67 -10.01 10.31
C SER A 118 19.83 -9.37 9.54
N ALA A 119 20.99 -9.16 10.19
CA ALA A 119 22.18 -8.62 9.51
C ALA A 119 22.55 -9.43 8.26
N ALA A 120 22.44 -10.76 8.31
CA ALA A 120 22.67 -11.63 7.16
C ALA A 120 21.60 -11.44 6.07
N ALA A 121 20.32 -11.41 6.44
CA ALA A 121 19.21 -11.25 5.52
C ALA A 121 19.17 -9.85 4.89
N PHE A 122 19.64 -8.82 5.55
CA PHE A 122 19.74 -7.48 4.96
C PHE A 122 20.61 -7.45 3.70
N TRP A 123 21.69 -8.22 3.68
CA TRP A 123 22.60 -8.29 2.53
C TRP A 123 22.22 -9.35 1.50
N SER A 124 21.51 -10.41 1.91
CA SER A 124 21.14 -11.53 1.03
C SER A 124 19.70 -11.47 0.54
N GLU A 125 18.75 -11.12 1.42
CA GLU A 125 17.31 -11.16 1.13
C GLU A 125 16.58 -9.90 1.62
N PRO A 126 17.00 -8.68 1.21
CA PRO A 126 16.35 -7.45 1.65
C PRO A 126 14.92 -7.32 1.13
N PHE A 127 14.61 -7.97 0.01
CA PHE A 127 13.30 -7.93 -0.67
C PHE A 127 12.49 -9.20 -0.39
N ASN A 128 12.30 -9.51 0.88
CA ASN A 128 11.52 -10.66 1.32
C ASN A 128 9.99 -10.46 1.10
N LEU A 129 9.20 -11.49 1.37
CA LEU A 129 7.75 -11.46 1.15
C LEU A 129 7.04 -10.30 1.88
N PRO A 130 7.30 -9.99 3.17
CA PRO A 130 6.74 -8.82 3.83
C PRO A 130 7.05 -7.50 3.11
N PHE A 131 8.26 -7.34 2.58
CA PHE A 131 8.63 -6.16 1.78
C PHE A 131 7.74 -6.03 0.54
N LEU A 132 7.58 -7.11 -0.23
CA LEU A 132 6.78 -7.09 -1.46
C LEU A 132 5.31 -6.80 -1.20
N ILE A 133 4.72 -7.42 -0.17
CA ILE A 133 3.33 -7.15 0.24
C ILE A 133 3.22 -5.69 0.72
N GLY A 134 4.18 -5.18 1.47
CA GLY A 134 4.25 -3.80 1.94
C GLY A 134 4.28 -2.79 0.79
N VAL A 135 5.09 -3.04 -0.24
CA VAL A 135 5.15 -2.20 -1.46
C VAL A 135 3.80 -2.22 -2.18
N GLY A 136 3.17 -3.40 -2.33
CA GLY A 136 1.84 -3.52 -2.91
C GLY A 136 0.78 -2.72 -2.12
N ALA A 137 0.80 -2.83 -0.79
CA ALA A 137 -0.10 -2.07 0.08
C ALA A 137 0.16 -0.55 -0.03
N ALA A 138 1.41 -0.11 -0.03
CA ALA A 138 1.77 1.29 -0.23
C ALA A 138 1.28 1.82 -1.59
N ALA A 139 1.46 1.06 -2.66
CA ALA A 139 0.95 1.43 -3.98
C ALA A 139 -0.58 1.59 -3.98
N LEU A 140 -1.32 0.66 -3.35
CA LEU A 140 -2.78 0.72 -3.24
C LEU A 140 -3.26 1.88 -2.37
N LEU A 141 -2.50 2.27 -1.35
CA LEU A 141 -2.81 3.43 -0.52
C LEU A 141 -2.86 4.71 -1.35
N PHE A 142 -1.94 4.88 -2.31
CA PHE A 142 -1.90 6.04 -3.19
C PHE A 142 -2.85 5.93 -4.39
N THR A 143 -2.92 4.78 -5.03
CA THR A 143 -3.73 4.59 -6.25
C THR A 143 -5.21 4.36 -5.94
N GLY A 144 -5.51 3.79 -4.77
CA GLY A 144 -6.86 3.37 -4.38
C GLY A 144 -7.26 2.03 -5.01
N ALA A 145 -8.54 1.71 -4.87
CA ALA A 145 -9.08 0.38 -5.22
C ALA A 145 -9.31 0.14 -6.71
N GLY A 146 -9.38 1.19 -7.53
CA GLY A 146 -9.79 1.10 -8.93
C GLY A 146 -11.30 0.87 -9.11
N ARG A 147 -11.74 0.76 -10.36
CA ARG A 147 -13.17 0.68 -10.73
C ARG A 147 -13.86 -0.61 -10.28
N PHE A 148 -13.13 -1.71 -10.20
CA PHE A 148 -13.65 -3.04 -9.84
C PHE A 148 -13.56 -3.27 -8.34
N SER A 149 -14.24 -2.44 -7.52
CA SER A 149 -14.13 -2.44 -6.07
C SER A 149 -15.41 -1.97 -5.39
N LEU A 150 -15.58 -2.28 -4.11
CA LEU A 150 -16.66 -1.75 -3.30
C LEU A 150 -16.50 -0.23 -3.07
N ASP A 151 -15.27 0.27 -3.04
CA ASP A 151 -14.98 1.71 -2.93
C ASP A 151 -15.49 2.50 -4.15
N ALA A 152 -15.54 1.88 -5.33
CA ALA A 152 -16.09 2.50 -6.53
C ALA A 152 -17.62 2.34 -6.65
N GLY A 153 -18.23 1.47 -5.86
CA GLY A 153 -19.66 1.16 -5.86
C GLY A 153 -20.36 1.69 -4.60
N PRO A 154 -20.76 0.80 -3.68
CA PRO A 154 -21.56 1.19 -2.50
C PRO A 154 -20.82 2.13 -1.54
N LEU A 155 -19.50 2.14 -1.52
CA LEU A 155 -18.68 2.99 -0.67
C LEU A 155 -18.15 4.25 -1.37
N ALA A 156 -18.57 4.55 -2.60
CA ALA A 156 -18.08 5.67 -3.41
C ALA A 156 -18.27 7.06 -2.76
N ARG A 157 -19.11 7.16 -1.73
CA ARG A 157 -19.31 8.40 -0.95
C ARG A 157 -18.09 8.73 -0.08
N ILE A 158 -17.24 7.76 0.22
CA ILE A 158 -16.04 7.96 1.04
C ILE A 158 -14.91 8.38 0.11
N THR A 159 -14.55 9.66 0.14
CA THR A 159 -13.47 10.20 -0.68
C THR A 159 -12.19 10.37 0.12
N TRP A 160 -11.07 9.94 -0.46
CA TRP A 160 -9.76 9.98 0.18
C TRP A 160 -8.88 11.03 -0.52
N SER A 161 -8.72 12.19 0.10
CA SER A 161 -7.83 13.23 -0.43
C SER A 161 -6.35 12.84 -0.31
N MET A 162 -5.49 13.42 -1.13
CA MET A 162 -4.05 13.12 -1.09
C MET A 162 -3.42 13.40 0.29
N PRO A 163 -3.73 14.50 1.00
CA PRO A 163 -3.21 14.72 2.35
C PRO A 163 -3.59 13.60 3.33
N VAL A 164 -4.83 13.06 3.23
CA VAL A 164 -5.26 11.93 4.06
C VAL A 164 -4.46 10.68 3.74
N ARG A 165 -4.21 10.37 2.47
CA ARG A 165 -3.39 9.22 2.06
C ARG A 165 -1.96 9.34 2.57
N LEU A 166 -1.34 10.51 2.45
CA LEU A 166 -0.02 10.77 3.02
C LEU A 166 -0.01 10.63 4.54
N GLY A 167 -1.05 11.13 5.20
CA GLY A 167 -1.24 10.95 6.65
C GLY A 167 -1.34 9.47 7.04
N LEU A 168 -2.02 8.64 6.25
CA LEU A 168 -2.12 7.20 6.48
C LEU A 168 -0.78 6.47 6.30
N VAL A 169 0.07 6.89 5.35
CA VAL A 169 1.45 6.36 5.25
C VAL A 169 2.23 6.69 6.50
N GLY A 170 2.20 7.96 6.92
CA GLY A 170 2.84 8.38 8.16
C GLY A 170 2.32 7.59 9.37
N LEU A 171 1.00 7.42 9.46
CA LEU A 171 0.36 6.62 10.52
C LEU A 171 0.83 5.16 10.50
N ALA A 172 0.92 4.53 9.32
CA ALA A 172 1.38 3.15 9.20
C ALA A 172 2.81 2.98 9.73
N VAL A 173 3.71 3.89 9.35
CA VAL A 173 5.10 3.87 9.80
C VAL A 173 5.17 4.16 11.31
N ILE A 174 4.47 5.18 11.81
CA ILE A 174 4.44 5.51 13.23
C ILE A 174 3.87 4.33 14.04
N ALA A 175 2.74 3.74 13.59
CA ALA A 175 2.15 2.58 14.25
C ALA A 175 3.12 1.40 14.31
N ALA A 176 3.84 1.10 13.22
CA ALA A 176 4.86 0.07 13.18
C ALA A 176 5.99 0.36 14.19
N VAL A 177 6.54 1.57 14.17
CA VAL A 177 7.64 1.97 15.08
C VAL A 177 7.18 1.94 16.53
N VAL A 178 6.00 2.48 16.84
CA VAL A 178 5.44 2.48 18.22
C VAL A 178 5.19 1.05 18.69
N THR A 179 4.58 0.21 17.88
CA THR A 179 4.36 -1.22 18.19
C THR A 179 5.69 -1.89 18.52
N TRP A 180 6.68 -1.64 17.73
CA TRP A 180 7.99 -2.20 17.85
C TRP A 180 8.72 -1.75 19.13
N VAL A 181 8.79 -0.45 19.37
CA VAL A 181 9.39 0.09 20.58
C VAL A 181 8.65 -0.35 21.85
N ALA A 182 7.32 -0.37 21.80
CA ALA A 182 6.50 -0.71 22.96
C ALA A 182 6.52 -2.21 23.28
N LEU A 183 6.51 -3.09 22.27
CA LEU A 183 6.30 -4.52 22.45
C LEU A 183 7.59 -5.35 22.30
N TYR A 184 8.51 -4.94 21.47
CA TYR A 184 9.67 -5.75 21.14
C TYR A 184 10.81 -5.68 22.17
N GLY A 185 11.08 -4.55 22.79
CA GLY A 185 12.03 -4.41 23.89
C GLY A 185 13.52 -4.64 23.58
N VAL A 186 13.88 -5.09 22.39
CA VAL A 186 15.23 -5.42 21.92
C VAL A 186 15.46 -4.69 20.58
N ASN A 187 16.73 -4.45 20.22
CA ASN A 187 17.07 -3.79 18.95
C ASN A 187 16.51 -4.61 17.78
N PRO A 188 15.57 -4.05 17.05
CA PRO A 188 14.81 -4.74 16.02
C PRO A 188 15.60 -4.97 14.74
N ILE A 189 16.55 -4.12 14.45
CA ILE A 189 17.43 -4.28 13.29
C ILE A 189 18.75 -4.82 13.81
N HIS A 190 18.89 -6.14 13.80
CA HIS A 190 20.15 -6.81 14.12
C HIS A 190 21.18 -6.50 13.04
N LEU A 191 21.73 -5.27 13.05
CA LEU A 191 22.82 -4.88 12.13
C LEU A 191 24.17 -5.42 12.54
N THR A 192 24.28 -6.02 13.72
CA THR A 192 25.50 -6.65 14.19
C THR A 192 25.50 -8.14 13.83
N THR A 193 26.55 -8.59 13.15
CA THR A 193 26.82 -10.03 12.99
C THR A 193 26.87 -10.68 14.38
N PRO A 194 26.20 -11.82 14.59
CA PRO A 194 26.40 -12.59 15.82
C PRO A 194 27.89 -12.88 15.92
N SER A 195 28.50 -12.53 17.05
CA SER A 195 29.84 -12.99 17.38
C SER A 195 29.80 -14.50 17.50
N SER A 196 30.45 -15.18 16.58
CA SER A 196 30.69 -16.63 16.61
C SER A 196 31.39 -17.08 17.88
#